data_2ef814ca4f4c398889c2315d3e2b2bd5
#
_entry.id   2ef814ca4f4c398889c2315d3e2b2bd5
#
_cell.length_a   1.000
_cell.length_b   1.000
_cell.length_c   1.000
_cell.angle_alpha   90.00
_cell.angle_beta   90.00
_cell.angle_gamma   90.00
#
_symmetry.space_group_name_H-M   'P 1'
#
loop_
_entity.id
_entity.type
_entity.pdbx_description
1 polymer ?
#
loop_
_entity_poly.entity_id
_entity_poly.type
_entity_poly.pdbx_seq_one_letter_code
_entity_poly.pdbx_strand_id
1 'polypeptide(L)'
;MRFIVTALYVLFSASAFAATPNILIIYVDDLGYGDTAVYGHPVVKTPNIDRLALEGIRFTQFYAPSALCSPSRAGLLTGRTPYRTGVKSWIPDNSDVSLARDEFTIAQLVKPLGYRTAVIGKWHLNGGLHLENVSQPRDFGFDYQYGLAAWVKNEKSEKTKSGKLYPDNMYRNNEPVGQTDKFSAELITDEAIQWL
;
A
#
# COMPACT_ATOMS: atom_id res chain seq x y z
N MET A 1 28.64 -51.81 -18.23
CA MET A 1 27.47 -50.93 -18.56
C MET A 1 26.68 -50.38 -17.34
N ARG A 2 27.22 -50.38 -16.13
CA ARG A 2 26.53 -49.90 -14.90
C ARG A 2 27.02 -48.51 -14.42
N PHE A 3 28.06 -47.92 -14.99
CA PHE A 3 28.66 -46.65 -14.55
C PHE A 3 28.19 -45.43 -15.35
N ILE A 4 27.48 -45.62 -16.46
CA ILE A 4 27.04 -44.49 -17.32
C ILE A 4 25.68 -43.91 -16.86
N VAL A 5 24.88 -44.71 -16.15
CA VAL A 5 23.53 -44.26 -15.70
C VAL A 5 23.61 -43.35 -14.48
N THR A 6 24.64 -43.47 -13.63
CA THR A 6 24.79 -42.64 -12.43
C THR A 6 25.28 -41.24 -12.73
N ALA A 7 26.03 -41.04 -13.83
CA ALA A 7 26.51 -39.73 -14.23
C ALA A 7 25.42 -38.81 -14.82
N LEU A 8 24.33 -39.39 -15.35
CA LEU A 8 23.24 -38.61 -15.95
C LEU A 8 22.26 -38.01 -14.92
N TYR A 9 22.21 -38.56 -13.70
CA TYR A 9 21.34 -38.02 -12.64
C TYR A 9 21.91 -36.81 -11.88
N VAL A 10 23.22 -36.55 -11.97
CA VAL A 10 23.89 -35.45 -11.26
C VAL A 10 23.81 -34.14 -12.06
N LEU A 11 23.50 -34.19 -13.36
CA LEU A 11 23.48 -33.01 -14.23
C LEU A 11 22.10 -32.31 -14.32
N PHE A 12 21.06 -32.82 -13.67
CA PHE A 12 19.72 -32.24 -13.71
C PHE A 12 19.29 -31.51 -12.42
N SER A 13 20.21 -31.31 -11.47
CA SER A 13 19.98 -30.38 -10.36
C SER A 13 20.40 -28.94 -10.80
N ALA A 14 19.95 -28.51 -11.96
CA ALA A 14 19.87 -27.08 -12.24
C ALA A 14 18.84 -26.54 -11.26
N SER A 15 19.33 -26.00 -10.14
CA SER A 15 18.50 -25.18 -9.25
C SER A 15 17.85 -24.12 -10.14
N ALA A 16 16.59 -24.32 -10.45
CA ALA A 16 15.78 -23.25 -11.02
C ALA A 16 15.75 -22.16 -9.95
N PHE A 17 16.67 -21.22 -10.02
CA PHE A 17 16.53 -19.94 -9.30
C PHE A 17 15.29 -19.29 -9.90
N ALA A 18 14.15 -19.58 -9.32
CA ALA A 18 12.94 -18.83 -9.62
C ALA A 18 13.25 -17.36 -9.34
N ALA A 19 13.09 -16.51 -10.33
CA ALA A 19 13.23 -15.08 -10.14
C ALA A 19 12.29 -14.67 -9.01
N THR A 20 12.81 -13.86 -8.09
CA THR A 20 12.02 -13.34 -6.96
C THR A 20 10.82 -12.55 -7.52
N PRO A 21 9.56 -12.94 -7.22
CA PRO A 21 8.40 -12.29 -7.81
C PRO A 21 8.24 -10.87 -7.29
N ASN A 22 7.78 -9.95 -8.13
CA ASN A 22 7.33 -8.66 -7.68
C ASN A 22 6.04 -8.81 -6.85
N ILE A 23 5.87 -7.95 -5.84
CA ILE A 23 4.72 -7.95 -4.93
C ILE A 23 4.01 -6.60 -5.07
N LEU A 24 2.78 -6.61 -5.59
CA LEU A 24 1.93 -5.43 -5.69
C LEU A 24 0.69 -5.63 -4.81
N ILE A 25 0.49 -4.74 -3.84
CA ILE A 25 -0.69 -4.71 -2.97
C ILE A 25 -1.52 -3.48 -3.36
N ILE A 26 -2.73 -3.69 -3.87
CA ILE A 26 -3.70 -2.63 -4.14
C ILE A 26 -4.73 -2.65 -3.02
N TYR A 27 -4.68 -1.65 -2.14
CA TYR A 27 -5.53 -1.54 -0.96
C TYR A 27 -6.48 -0.35 -1.09
N VAL A 28 -7.73 -0.65 -1.43
CA VAL A 28 -8.74 0.37 -1.75
C VAL A 28 -9.42 0.85 -0.47
N ASP A 29 -9.52 2.17 -0.32
CA ASP A 29 -10.16 2.84 0.82
C ASP A 29 -11.69 2.86 0.62
N ASP A 30 -12.43 2.48 1.65
CA ASP A 30 -13.91 2.48 1.69
C ASP A 30 -14.60 1.65 0.58
N LEU A 31 -13.95 0.61 0.03
CA LEU A 31 -14.56 -0.32 -0.91
C LEU A 31 -15.26 -1.45 -0.15
N GLY A 32 -16.56 -1.59 -0.33
CA GLY A 32 -17.36 -2.67 0.23
C GLY A 32 -17.21 -3.99 -0.52
N TYR A 33 -17.53 -5.10 0.13
CA TYR A 33 -17.42 -6.44 -0.47
C TYR A 33 -18.18 -6.58 -1.81
N GLY A 34 -19.37 -5.99 -1.91
CA GLY A 34 -20.22 -6.07 -3.09
C GLY A 34 -20.02 -4.94 -4.12
N ASP A 35 -18.98 -4.10 -3.99
CA ASP A 35 -18.83 -2.90 -4.81
C ASP A 35 -18.14 -3.15 -6.16
N THR A 36 -17.65 -4.37 -6.40
CA THR A 36 -17.09 -4.78 -7.70
C THR A 36 -17.97 -5.81 -8.39
N ALA A 37 -17.92 -5.85 -9.73
CA ALA A 37 -18.79 -6.75 -10.52
C ALA A 37 -18.49 -8.22 -10.20
N VAL A 38 -17.22 -8.60 -9.99
CA VAL A 38 -16.82 -9.97 -9.65
C VAL A 38 -17.37 -10.45 -8.29
N TYR A 39 -17.74 -9.53 -7.41
CA TYR A 39 -18.42 -9.81 -6.14
C TYR A 39 -19.94 -9.52 -6.17
N GLY A 40 -20.49 -9.27 -7.37
CA GLY A 40 -21.93 -9.22 -7.60
C GLY A 40 -22.54 -7.82 -7.68
N HIS A 41 -21.75 -6.75 -7.86
CA HIS A 41 -22.33 -5.42 -8.02
C HIS A 41 -23.22 -5.37 -9.29
N PRO A 42 -24.49 -4.93 -9.17
CA PRO A 42 -25.44 -5.05 -10.28
C PRO A 42 -25.21 -4.05 -11.44
N VAL A 43 -24.53 -2.94 -11.17
CA VAL A 43 -24.40 -1.82 -12.11
C VAL A 43 -22.93 -1.49 -12.41
N VAL A 44 -22.08 -1.42 -11.39
CA VAL A 44 -20.66 -1.04 -11.56
C VAL A 44 -19.92 -2.14 -12.31
N LYS A 45 -19.24 -1.75 -13.38
CA LYS A 45 -18.41 -2.64 -14.19
C LYS A 45 -16.94 -2.46 -13.79
N THR A 46 -16.27 -3.56 -13.47
CA THR A 46 -14.87 -3.58 -13.05
C THR A 46 -14.05 -4.59 -13.87
N PRO A 47 -13.97 -4.41 -15.22
CA PRO A 47 -13.50 -5.47 -16.12
C PRO A 47 -12.05 -5.90 -15.84
N ASN A 48 -11.19 -5.00 -15.41
CA ASN A 48 -9.80 -5.35 -15.09
C ASN A 48 -9.68 -6.10 -13.75
N ILE A 49 -10.47 -5.75 -12.74
CA ILE A 49 -10.53 -6.47 -11.46
C ILE A 49 -11.15 -7.86 -11.69
N ASP A 50 -12.20 -7.94 -12.50
CA ASP A 50 -12.87 -9.19 -12.85
C ASP A 50 -11.92 -10.14 -13.58
N ARG A 51 -11.08 -9.60 -14.50
CA ARG A 51 -10.04 -10.39 -15.17
C ARG A 51 -8.99 -10.91 -14.20
N LEU A 52 -8.48 -10.08 -13.27
CA LEU A 52 -7.56 -10.54 -12.23
C LEU A 52 -8.16 -11.66 -11.39
N ALA A 53 -9.45 -11.59 -11.07
CA ALA A 53 -10.13 -12.62 -10.31
C ALA A 53 -10.28 -13.94 -11.09
N LEU A 54 -10.41 -13.87 -12.42
CA LEU A 54 -10.47 -15.05 -13.29
C LEU A 54 -9.10 -15.69 -13.52
N GLU A 55 -8.04 -14.89 -13.59
CA GLU A 55 -6.67 -15.35 -13.81
C GLU A 55 -5.98 -15.80 -12.50
N GLY A 56 -6.51 -15.40 -11.35
CA GLY A 56 -5.94 -15.63 -10.02
C GLY A 56 -6.87 -16.36 -9.07
N ILE A 57 -6.82 -15.95 -7.80
CA ILE A 57 -7.64 -16.53 -6.72
C ILE A 57 -8.56 -15.45 -6.16
N ARG A 58 -9.86 -15.75 -6.15
CA ARG A 58 -10.87 -14.91 -5.50
C ARG A 58 -11.22 -15.48 -4.12
N PHE A 59 -10.96 -14.71 -3.08
CA PHE A 59 -11.33 -15.06 -1.72
C PHE A 59 -12.75 -14.56 -1.40
N THR A 60 -13.60 -15.44 -0.88
CA THR A 60 -14.98 -15.13 -0.49
C THR A 60 -15.11 -14.82 1.00
N GLN A 61 -14.09 -15.10 1.80
CA GLN A 61 -14.04 -14.92 3.25
C GLN A 61 -12.71 -14.28 3.67
N PHE A 62 -12.35 -13.16 3.05
CA PHE A 62 -11.14 -12.40 3.39
C PHE A 62 -11.54 -11.02 3.89
N TYR A 63 -11.18 -10.72 5.13
CA TYR A 63 -11.66 -9.53 5.83
C TYR A 63 -10.53 -8.55 6.13
N ALA A 64 -10.82 -7.25 6.00
CA ALA A 64 -9.94 -6.21 6.52
C ALA A 64 -9.87 -6.32 8.06
N PRO A 65 -8.70 -6.06 8.68
CA PRO A 65 -8.53 -6.22 10.12
C PRO A 65 -9.32 -5.20 10.96
N SER A 66 -9.84 -4.15 10.35
CA SER A 66 -10.71 -3.16 10.99
C SER A 66 -11.59 -2.46 9.95
N ALA A 67 -12.74 -1.93 10.41
CA ALA A 67 -13.61 -1.07 9.60
C ALA A 67 -13.08 0.37 9.46
N LEU A 68 -12.04 0.76 10.21
CA LEU A 68 -11.44 2.09 10.18
C LEU A 68 -10.10 2.09 9.44
N CYS A 69 -9.79 3.21 8.78
CA CYS A 69 -8.61 3.36 7.91
C CYS A 69 -7.29 3.02 8.64
N SER A 70 -6.91 3.76 9.67
CA SER A 70 -5.62 3.63 10.34
C SER A 70 -5.40 2.25 10.97
N PRO A 71 -6.33 1.70 11.77
CA PRO A 71 -6.13 0.37 12.33
C PRO A 71 -6.12 -0.74 11.27
N SER A 72 -6.91 -0.61 10.19
CA SER A 72 -6.90 -1.56 9.09
C SER A 72 -5.55 -1.58 8.37
N ARG A 73 -4.95 -0.39 8.12
CA ARG A 73 -3.62 -0.24 7.51
C ARG A 73 -2.51 -0.74 8.43
N ALA A 74 -2.60 -0.47 9.73
CA ALA A 74 -1.66 -1.01 10.71
C ALA A 74 -1.67 -2.54 10.69
N GLY A 75 -2.85 -3.15 10.70
CA GLY A 75 -2.99 -4.61 10.63
C GLY A 75 -2.45 -5.21 9.34
N LEU A 76 -2.72 -4.57 8.18
CA LEU A 76 -2.20 -5.01 6.88
C LEU A 76 -0.66 -5.02 6.86
N LEU A 77 -0.03 -3.93 7.30
CA LEU A 77 1.42 -3.78 7.19
C LEU A 77 2.19 -4.62 8.21
N THR A 78 1.63 -4.82 9.41
CA THR A 78 2.33 -5.52 10.51
C THR A 78 1.94 -6.99 10.64
N GLY A 79 0.85 -7.43 10.02
CA GLY A 79 0.28 -8.76 10.24
C GLY A 79 -0.28 -8.96 11.66
N ARG A 80 -0.44 -7.88 12.43
CA ARG A 80 -0.91 -7.91 13.83
C ARG A 80 -2.31 -7.34 13.94
N THR A 81 -3.05 -7.79 14.94
CA THR A 81 -4.36 -7.18 15.21
C THR A 81 -4.19 -5.71 15.63
N PRO A 82 -5.09 -4.80 15.21
CA PRO A 82 -4.96 -3.37 15.50
C PRO A 82 -4.82 -3.03 16.99
N TYR A 83 -5.45 -3.81 17.86
CA TYR A 83 -5.34 -3.64 19.31
C TYR A 83 -3.91 -3.85 19.82
N ARG A 84 -3.11 -4.69 19.17
CA ARG A 84 -1.71 -4.96 19.54
C ARG A 84 -0.74 -3.94 18.99
N THR A 85 -1.09 -3.26 17.89
CA THR A 85 -0.25 -2.18 17.31
C THR A 85 -0.43 -0.85 18.02
N GLY A 86 -1.37 -0.74 18.96
CA GLY A 86 -1.72 0.51 19.61
C GLY A 86 -2.61 1.45 18.76
N VAL A 87 -2.73 1.19 17.43
CA VAL A 87 -3.58 1.97 16.52
C VAL A 87 -5.01 1.42 16.58
N LYS A 88 -5.77 1.86 17.57
CA LYS A 88 -7.12 1.31 17.85
C LYS A 88 -8.24 2.06 17.13
N SER A 89 -7.96 3.25 16.63
CA SER A 89 -8.93 4.13 15.98
C SER A 89 -8.29 4.90 14.85
N TRP A 90 -9.11 5.65 14.12
CA TRP A 90 -8.67 6.61 13.13
C TRP A 90 -7.70 7.63 13.75
N ILE A 91 -6.58 7.88 13.09
CA ILE A 91 -5.60 8.87 13.52
C ILE A 91 -6.02 10.24 13.00
N PRO A 92 -6.23 11.24 13.88
CA PRO A 92 -6.60 12.57 13.44
C PRO A 92 -5.51 13.24 12.60
N ASP A 93 -5.94 13.98 11.58
CA ASP A 93 -5.04 14.80 10.79
C ASP A 93 -4.33 15.84 11.67
N ASN A 94 -3.07 16.10 11.35
CA ASN A 94 -2.21 17.05 12.07
C ASN A 94 -1.98 16.71 13.56
N SER A 95 -2.25 15.48 13.97
CA SER A 95 -1.92 15.00 15.31
C SER A 95 -0.50 14.43 15.36
N ASP A 96 0.06 14.36 16.55
CA ASP A 96 1.34 13.71 16.86
C ASP A 96 1.22 12.18 17.05
N VAL A 97 0.02 11.64 16.91
CA VAL A 97 -0.23 10.21 16.97
C VAL A 97 0.30 9.53 15.72
N SER A 98 1.00 8.42 15.91
CA SER A 98 1.49 7.59 14.80
C SER A 98 1.64 6.12 15.19
N LEU A 99 1.79 5.25 14.20
CA LEU A 99 2.23 3.87 14.42
C LEU A 99 3.57 3.88 15.17
N ALA A 100 3.70 3.04 16.18
CA ALA A 100 4.92 2.96 16.98
C ALA A 100 6.11 2.50 16.11
N ARG A 101 7.29 3.14 16.32
CA ARG A 101 8.50 2.90 15.49
C ARG A 101 9.09 1.50 15.64
N ASP A 102 8.75 0.79 16.69
CA ASP A 102 9.16 -0.60 16.97
C ASP A 102 8.25 -1.65 16.32
N GLU A 103 7.19 -1.22 15.63
CA GLU A 103 6.38 -2.12 14.84
C GLU A 103 7.11 -2.57 13.58
N PHE A 104 7.13 -3.89 13.35
CA PHE A 104 7.78 -4.50 12.19
C PHE A 104 6.79 -4.69 11.05
N THR A 105 7.15 -4.26 9.85
CA THR A 105 6.25 -4.26 8.69
C THR A 105 6.68 -5.23 7.60
N ILE A 106 5.73 -5.52 6.68
CA ILE A 106 6.01 -6.32 5.48
C ILE A 106 7.14 -5.71 4.62
N ALA A 107 7.25 -4.37 4.56
CA ALA A 107 8.33 -3.72 3.82
C ALA A 107 9.70 -4.05 4.43
N GLN A 108 9.83 -3.99 5.75
CA GLN A 108 11.06 -4.39 6.45
C GLN A 108 11.35 -5.89 6.29
N LEU A 109 10.31 -6.72 6.23
CA LEU A 109 10.45 -8.17 6.04
C LEU A 109 11.11 -8.53 4.71
N VAL A 110 10.74 -7.83 3.63
CA VAL A 110 11.23 -8.17 2.28
C VAL A 110 12.57 -7.51 1.92
N LYS A 111 12.97 -6.45 2.63
CA LYS A 111 14.25 -5.75 2.35
C LYS A 111 15.49 -6.65 2.36
N PRO A 112 15.70 -7.54 3.34
CA PRO A 112 16.85 -8.46 3.34
C PRO A 112 16.87 -9.41 2.14
N LEU A 113 15.74 -9.56 1.44
CA LEU A 113 15.61 -10.37 0.24
C LEU A 113 15.94 -9.57 -1.04
N GLY A 114 16.39 -8.33 -0.92
CA GLY A 114 16.77 -7.47 -2.04
C GLY A 114 15.63 -6.68 -2.69
N TYR A 115 14.44 -6.67 -2.08
CA TYR A 115 13.32 -5.87 -2.61
C TYR A 115 13.54 -4.37 -2.40
N ARG A 116 13.20 -3.60 -3.41
CA ARG A 116 12.90 -2.17 -3.27
C ARG A 116 11.43 -2.04 -2.88
N THR A 117 11.12 -1.08 -2.02
CA THR A 117 9.80 -0.97 -1.39
C THR A 117 9.23 0.44 -1.57
N ALA A 118 7.96 0.50 -1.96
CA ALA A 118 7.25 1.77 -2.11
C ALA A 118 5.87 1.73 -1.45
N VAL A 119 5.44 2.86 -0.92
CA VAL A 119 4.05 3.14 -0.57
C VAL A 119 3.57 4.32 -1.40
N ILE A 120 2.53 4.08 -2.20
CA ILE A 120 1.99 5.07 -3.12
C ILE A 120 0.49 5.19 -2.85
N GLY A 121 0.05 6.38 -2.44
CA GLY A 121 -1.31 6.66 -2.02
C GLY A 121 -1.44 7.02 -0.54
N LYS A 122 -2.59 6.71 0.05
CA LYS A 122 -2.93 7.05 1.43
C LYS A 122 -2.10 6.24 2.43
N TRP A 123 -1.30 6.91 3.25
CA TRP A 123 -0.57 6.30 4.36
C TRP A 123 -1.43 6.12 5.61
N HIS A 124 -1.84 7.18 6.23
CA HIS A 124 -2.76 7.28 7.38
C HIS A 124 -2.36 6.45 8.60
N LEU A 125 -1.06 6.25 8.82
CA LEU A 125 -0.50 5.68 10.05
C LEU A 125 0.27 6.73 10.87
N ASN A 126 0.01 7.99 10.54
CA ASN A 126 0.42 9.18 11.29
C ASN A 126 -0.56 10.32 11.01
N GLY A 127 -0.40 11.45 11.68
CA GLY A 127 -1.21 12.65 11.47
C GLY A 127 -0.94 13.38 10.14
N GLY A 128 0.05 12.95 9.35
CA GLY A 128 0.33 13.49 8.02
C GLY A 128 1.77 13.36 7.58
N LEU A 129 1.97 13.21 6.27
CA LEU A 129 3.30 13.06 5.65
C LEU A 129 4.18 14.32 5.72
N HIS A 130 3.59 15.47 6.04
CA HIS A 130 4.26 16.76 6.21
C HIS A 130 4.82 17.00 7.63
N LEU A 131 4.48 16.12 8.59
CA LEU A 131 4.90 16.25 9.98
C LEU A 131 6.26 15.59 10.20
N GLU A 132 7.20 16.32 10.82
CA GLU A 132 8.54 15.82 11.08
C GLU A 132 8.65 15.01 12.39
N ASN A 133 7.77 15.31 13.34
CA ASN A 133 7.79 14.73 14.70
C ASN A 133 7.10 13.37 14.84
N VAL A 134 6.49 12.85 13.77
CA VAL A 134 5.80 11.56 13.74
C VAL A 134 6.55 10.54 12.89
N SER A 135 6.26 9.26 13.09
CA SER A 135 6.86 8.20 12.27
C SER A 135 6.38 8.27 10.82
N GLN A 136 7.29 8.11 9.89
CA GLN A 136 7.06 8.23 8.45
C GLN A 136 7.23 6.86 7.76
N PRO A 137 6.72 6.64 6.53
CA PRO A 137 6.89 5.38 5.82
C PRO A 137 8.32 4.85 5.76
N ARG A 138 9.32 5.74 5.64
CA ARG A 138 10.74 5.36 5.65
C ARG A 138 11.19 4.66 6.94
N ASP A 139 10.58 5.00 8.08
CA ASP A 139 10.87 4.40 9.37
C ASP A 139 10.41 2.93 9.43
N PHE A 140 9.52 2.55 8.51
CA PHE A 140 8.92 1.22 8.39
C PHE A 140 9.41 0.45 7.16
N GLY A 141 10.56 0.84 6.59
CA GLY A 141 11.22 0.09 5.54
C GLY A 141 10.82 0.45 4.10
N PHE A 142 10.03 1.49 3.88
CA PHE A 142 9.72 1.96 2.54
C PHE A 142 10.83 2.87 2.02
N ASP A 143 11.41 2.51 0.86
CA ASP A 143 12.44 3.27 0.16
C ASP A 143 11.85 4.47 -0.58
N TYR A 144 10.58 4.40 -0.92
CA TYR A 144 9.88 5.41 -1.68
C TYR A 144 8.48 5.65 -1.11
N GLN A 145 8.06 6.91 -1.08
CA GLN A 145 6.69 7.28 -0.76
C GLN A 145 6.17 8.37 -1.70
N TYR A 146 4.91 8.24 -2.08
CA TYR A 146 4.15 9.27 -2.75
C TYR A 146 2.70 9.22 -2.26
N GLY A 147 2.16 10.32 -1.77
CA GLY A 147 0.80 10.30 -1.26
C GLY A 147 0.33 11.65 -0.75
N LEU A 148 -0.94 11.67 -0.37
CA LEU A 148 -1.57 12.82 0.25
C LEU A 148 -1.02 12.99 1.68
N ALA A 149 -0.63 14.22 2.02
CA ALA A 149 -0.56 14.63 3.41
C ALA A 149 -1.98 14.61 4.03
N ALA A 150 -2.05 14.76 5.33
CA ALA A 150 -3.31 15.04 5.99
C ALA A 150 -3.98 16.31 5.43
N TRP A 151 -5.24 16.51 5.75
CA TRP A 151 -5.96 17.74 5.45
C TRP A 151 -5.24 18.96 6.04
N VAL A 152 -4.48 19.66 5.23
CA VAL A 152 -3.90 20.93 5.64
C VAL A 152 -4.99 22.00 5.47
N LYS A 153 -5.46 22.56 6.58
CA LYS A 153 -6.24 23.81 6.53
C LYS A 153 -5.34 24.88 5.95
N ASN A 154 -5.50 25.16 4.69
CA ASN A 154 -4.88 26.33 4.10
C ASN A 154 -5.73 27.53 4.54
N GLU A 155 -5.23 28.35 5.46
CA GLU A 155 -5.93 29.52 6.02
C GLU A 155 -6.39 30.54 4.95
N LYS A 156 -5.91 30.39 3.71
CA LYS A 156 -6.23 31.26 2.58
C LYS A 156 -7.30 30.72 1.63
N SER A 157 -7.72 29.48 1.75
CA SER A 157 -8.79 28.93 0.91
C SER A 157 -10.04 28.66 1.75
N GLU A 158 -11.05 29.50 1.62
CA GLU A 158 -12.40 29.29 2.17
C GLU A 158 -13.09 28.01 1.65
N LYS A 159 -12.47 27.33 0.69
CA LYS A 159 -12.87 26.04 0.16
C LYS A 159 -11.66 25.16 0.17
N THR A 160 -11.49 24.37 1.20
CA THR A 160 -10.68 23.14 1.16
C THR A 160 -11.16 22.33 -0.03
N LYS A 161 -10.48 22.46 -1.16
CA LYS A 161 -10.63 21.50 -2.24
C LYS A 161 -10.20 20.19 -1.62
N SER A 162 -11.14 19.30 -1.40
CA SER A 162 -10.86 18.03 -0.78
C SER A 162 -9.73 17.39 -1.57
N GLY A 163 -8.74 16.82 -0.91
CA GLY A 163 -7.55 16.23 -1.51
C GLY A 163 -7.80 15.11 -2.53
N LYS A 164 -8.97 15.12 -3.17
CA LYS A 164 -9.39 14.19 -4.21
C LYS A 164 -9.41 14.83 -5.60
N LEU A 165 -9.63 16.16 -5.67
CA LEU A 165 -9.69 16.91 -6.93
C LEU A 165 -8.54 17.89 -6.97
N TYR A 166 -7.58 17.72 -7.88
CA TYR A 166 -6.45 18.62 -8.08
C TYR A 166 -5.71 18.92 -6.76
N PRO A 167 -5.21 17.90 -6.05
CA PRO A 167 -4.63 18.12 -4.73
C PRO A 167 -3.38 18.98 -4.82
N ASP A 168 -3.22 19.90 -3.87
CA ASP A 168 -2.03 20.73 -3.64
C ASP A 168 -1.20 20.23 -2.45
N ASN A 169 -1.63 19.13 -1.82
CA ASN A 169 -1.06 18.54 -0.63
C ASN A 169 -0.47 17.15 -0.87
N MET A 170 0.01 16.88 -2.08
CA MET A 170 0.78 15.67 -2.39
C MET A 170 2.24 15.83 -1.94
N TYR A 171 2.77 14.76 -1.39
CA TYR A 171 4.15 14.67 -0.92
C TYR A 171 4.88 13.50 -1.57
N ARG A 172 6.13 13.73 -1.96
CA ARG A 172 7.06 12.71 -2.45
C ARG A 172 8.28 12.67 -1.53
N ASN A 173 8.54 11.56 -0.86
CA ASN A 173 9.65 11.40 0.09
C ASN A 173 9.75 12.55 1.11
N ASN A 174 8.61 12.96 1.68
CA ASN A 174 8.44 14.08 2.62
C ASN A 174 8.59 15.49 2.01
N GLU A 175 8.80 15.63 0.69
CA GLU A 175 8.84 16.91 0.02
C GLU A 175 7.50 17.21 -0.66
N PRO A 176 6.99 18.44 -0.57
CA PRO A 176 5.74 18.82 -1.24
C PRO A 176 5.90 18.82 -2.76
N VAL A 177 4.92 18.26 -3.46
CA VAL A 177 4.90 18.21 -4.94
C VAL A 177 4.35 19.53 -5.52
N GLY A 178 3.55 20.24 -4.75
CA GLY A 178 2.91 21.49 -5.19
C GLY A 178 1.55 21.26 -5.86
N GLN A 179 1.10 22.27 -6.60
CA GLN A 179 -0.20 22.24 -7.28
C GLN A 179 -0.23 21.18 -8.38
N THR A 180 -1.29 20.41 -8.42
CA THR A 180 -1.51 19.36 -9.42
C THR A 180 -2.68 19.68 -10.33
N ASP A 181 -2.74 19.05 -11.49
CA ASP A 181 -3.75 19.23 -12.54
C ASP A 181 -4.62 18.01 -12.79
N LYS A 182 -4.44 16.93 -11.99
CA LYS A 182 -5.15 15.66 -12.11
C LYS A 182 -5.85 15.29 -10.81
N PHE A 183 -6.77 14.33 -10.90
CA PHE A 183 -7.33 13.68 -9.72
C PHE A 183 -6.27 12.90 -8.95
N SER A 184 -6.41 12.83 -7.63
CA SER A 184 -5.47 12.08 -6.78
C SER A 184 -5.34 10.61 -7.20
N ALA A 185 -6.42 9.98 -7.65
CA ALA A 185 -6.39 8.58 -8.12
C ALA A 185 -5.53 8.42 -9.39
N GLU A 186 -5.59 9.39 -10.33
CA GLU A 186 -4.75 9.39 -11.54
C GLU A 186 -3.29 9.61 -11.18
N LEU A 187 -2.99 10.59 -10.31
CA LEU A 187 -1.64 10.88 -9.84
C LEU A 187 -1.01 9.67 -9.15
N ILE A 188 -1.76 8.99 -8.27
CA ILE A 188 -1.31 7.79 -7.56
C ILE A 188 -1.05 6.64 -8.54
N THR A 189 -1.93 6.48 -9.54
CA THR A 189 -1.78 5.43 -10.55
C THR A 189 -0.58 5.68 -11.46
N ASP A 190 -0.43 6.91 -11.97
CA ASP A 190 0.70 7.30 -12.81
C ASP A 190 2.03 7.10 -12.08
N GLU A 191 2.09 7.51 -10.81
CA GLU A 191 3.29 7.35 -9.98
C GLU A 191 3.60 5.87 -9.72
N ALA A 192 2.57 5.04 -9.49
CA ALA A 192 2.74 3.60 -9.30
C ALA A 192 3.27 2.92 -10.57
N ILE A 193 2.76 3.29 -11.74
CA ILE A 193 3.23 2.77 -13.04
C ILE A 193 4.68 3.16 -13.30
N GLN A 194 5.08 4.39 -12.94
CA GLN A 194 6.47 4.84 -13.10
C GLN A 194 7.44 4.14 -12.16
N TRP A 195 6.98 3.72 -10.98
CA TRP A 195 7.78 3.00 -10.01
C TRP A 195 8.04 1.55 -10.43
N LEU A 196 7.07 0.87 -11.04
CA LEU A 196 7.12 -0.53 -11.46
C LEU A 196 8.07 -0.73 -12.65
#